data_9ad9518f7ab2a266b766b17b1dcc926c
#
_entry.id   9ad9518f7ab2a266b766b17b1dcc926c
#
_cell.length_a   1.000
_cell.length_b   1.000
_cell.length_c   1.000
_cell.angle_alpha   90.00
_cell.angle_beta   90.00
_cell.angle_gamma   90.00
#
_symmetry.space_group_name_H-M   'P 1'
#
loop_
_entity.id
_entity.type
_entity.pdbx_description
1 polymer ?
#
loop_
_entity_poly.entity_id
_entity_poly.type
_entity_poly.pdbx_seq_one_letter_code
_entity_poly.pdbx_strand_id
1 'polypeptide(L)'
;MKNLRSMLPNEIEDILAGLGEPKYRAKQVFKWLGRGIGSIDEMSDIPKSLRDKLKTEYTVYEPKVLSKQVSKIDGTIKYLWELYDGNAVETVVMSYKHGNTVCVSTQVGCRQGCAFCASTIGGLVRCLEPHEILEEVMFSQIDSGKQISNIVLMGIGEPLDNFDNVVKFLELVNHPDGMNIGMRHISLSTCGITEKFDKLAELNLPVSYTH
;
A
#
# COMPACT_ATOMS: atom_id res chain seq x y z
N MET A 1 10.93 12.82 6.03
CA MET A 1 9.79 12.80 6.98
C MET A 1 9.14 11.43 6.87
N LYS A 2 8.62 10.88 7.98
CA LYS A 2 7.90 9.59 7.96
C LYS A 2 6.47 9.77 7.45
N ASN A 3 5.97 8.85 6.63
CA ASN A 3 4.58 8.92 6.17
C ASN A 3 3.67 8.26 7.22
N LEU A 4 2.66 9.01 7.70
CA LEU A 4 1.69 8.52 8.69
C LEU A 4 0.90 7.30 8.18
N ARG A 5 0.69 7.19 6.88
CA ARG A 5 -0.06 6.08 6.28
C ARG A 5 0.66 4.73 6.38
N SER A 6 1.97 4.72 6.70
CA SER A 6 2.72 3.50 7.06
C SER A 6 2.49 3.02 8.49
N MET A 7 1.69 3.73 9.30
CA MET A 7 1.58 3.49 10.74
C MET A 7 0.25 2.84 11.10
N LEU A 8 0.31 1.85 11.98
CA LEU A 8 -0.85 1.25 12.61
C LEU A 8 -1.40 2.15 13.73
N PRO A 9 -2.67 1.99 14.15
CA PRO A 9 -3.26 2.81 15.22
C PRO A 9 -2.47 2.88 16.51
N ASN A 10 -1.86 1.77 16.96
CA ASN A 10 -1.03 1.73 18.16
C ASN A 10 0.24 2.60 18.01
N GLU A 11 0.87 2.59 16.84
CA GLU A 11 2.04 3.43 16.57
C GLU A 11 1.67 4.93 16.54
N ILE A 12 0.48 5.25 16.01
CA ILE A 12 -0.06 6.62 16.05
C ILE A 12 -0.40 7.00 17.49
N GLU A 13 -0.92 6.06 18.33
CA GLU A 13 -1.15 6.30 19.76
C GLU A 13 0.13 6.72 20.48
N ASP A 14 1.23 6.02 20.23
CA ASP A 14 2.53 6.31 20.85
C ASP A 14 3.05 7.69 20.44
N ILE A 15 2.91 8.06 19.17
CA ILE A 15 3.26 9.41 18.69
C ILE A 15 2.43 10.48 19.39
N LEU A 16 1.11 10.29 19.44
CA LEU A 16 0.20 11.26 20.03
C LEU A 16 0.38 11.35 21.54
N ALA A 17 0.67 10.25 22.22
CA ALA A 17 1.00 10.25 23.66
C ALA A 17 2.26 11.10 23.94
N GLY A 18 3.28 10.99 23.09
CA GLY A 18 4.48 11.84 23.15
C GLY A 18 4.18 13.35 22.96
N LEU A 19 3.09 13.68 22.27
CA LEU A 19 2.61 15.06 22.07
C LEU A 19 1.62 15.53 23.15
N GLY A 20 1.31 14.68 24.14
CA GLY A 20 0.34 14.96 25.21
C GLY A 20 -1.12 14.86 24.79
N GLU A 21 -1.41 14.17 23.69
CA GLU A 21 -2.75 14.03 23.15
C GLU A 21 -3.44 12.73 23.62
N PRO A 22 -4.77 12.72 23.77
CA PRO A 22 -5.49 11.53 24.24
C PRO A 22 -5.54 10.44 23.18
N LYS A 23 -5.52 9.17 23.61
CA LYS A 23 -5.46 7.97 22.75
C LYS A 23 -6.53 7.89 21.65
N TYR A 24 -7.76 8.36 21.91
CA TYR A 24 -8.83 8.30 20.92
C TYR A 24 -8.53 9.09 19.63
N ARG A 25 -7.61 10.06 19.71
CA ARG A 25 -7.14 10.83 18.55
C ARG A 25 -6.45 9.97 17.50
N ALA A 26 -5.76 8.90 17.93
CA ALA A 26 -5.10 7.99 16.98
C ALA A 26 -6.10 7.35 16.05
N LYS A 27 -7.25 6.91 16.57
CA LYS A 27 -8.33 6.35 15.74
C LYS A 27 -8.90 7.39 14.77
N GLN A 28 -9.02 8.65 15.19
CA GLN A 28 -9.46 9.73 14.28
C GLN A 28 -8.44 9.93 13.15
N VAL A 29 -7.15 10.08 13.49
CA VAL A 29 -6.07 10.22 12.49
C VAL A 29 -6.07 9.04 11.54
N PHE A 30 -6.09 7.80 12.06
CA PHE A 30 -6.05 6.59 11.22
C PHE A 30 -7.24 6.51 10.25
N LYS A 31 -8.44 6.89 10.69
CA LYS A 31 -9.62 6.96 9.80
C LYS A 31 -9.46 7.99 8.68
N TRP A 32 -8.82 9.12 8.95
CA TRP A 32 -8.51 10.10 7.91
C TRP A 32 -7.52 9.55 6.89
N LEU A 33 -6.46 8.87 7.36
CA LEU A 33 -5.48 8.23 6.48
C LEU A 33 -6.14 7.21 5.55
N GLY A 34 -7.09 6.43 6.07
CA GLY A 34 -7.87 5.45 5.30
C GLY A 34 -8.85 6.05 4.26
N ARG A 35 -9.11 7.37 4.32
CA ARG A 35 -9.93 8.07 3.31
C ARG A 35 -9.14 8.54 2.09
N GLY A 36 -7.82 8.39 2.08
CA GLY A 36 -6.98 8.82 0.96
C GLY A 36 -6.75 10.33 0.91
N ILE A 37 -6.63 10.99 2.08
CA ILE A 37 -6.29 12.41 2.14
C ILE A 37 -4.89 12.67 1.54
N GLY A 38 -4.72 13.78 0.84
CA GLY A 38 -3.42 14.22 0.30
C GLY A 38 -2.60 15.06 1.28
N SER A 39 -3.23 15.55 2.36
CA SER A 39 -2.59 16.44 3.34
C SER A 39 -3.14 16.25 4.75
N ILE A 40 -2.26 16.41 5.76
CA ILE A 40 -2.65 16.44 7.18
C ILE A 40 -3.65 17.58 7.46
N ASP A 41 -3.62 18.64 6.66
CA ASP A 41 -4.55 19.78 6.81
C ASP A 41 -6.02 19.44 6.53
N GLU A 42 -6.27 18.35 5.79
CA GLU A 42 -7.63 17.87 5.52
C GLU A 42 -8.34 17.25 6.73
N MET A 43 -7.59 16.89 7.78
CA MET A 43 -8.12 16.29 9.03
C MET A 43 -8.93 17.32 9.82
N SER A 44 -10.15 17.67 9.38
CA SER A 44 -10.93 18.79 9.88
C SER A 44 -11.38 18.66 11.33
N ASP A 45 -11.54 17.44 11.87
CA ASP A 45 -11.88 17.16 13.28
C ASP A 45 -10.66 17.05 14.21
N ILE A 46 -9.46 17.20 13.65
CA ILE A 46 -8.19 17.28 14.41
C ILE A 46 -7.83 18.75 14.63
N PRO A 47 -7.52 19.18 15.88
CA PRO A 47 -7.14 20.57 16.17
C PRO A 47 -5.97 21.03 15.31
N LYS A 48 -6.03 22.28 14.84
CA LYS A 48 -4.97 22.86 13.99
C LYS A 48 -3.60 22.77 14.65
N SER A 49 -3.52 23.05 15.97
CA SER A 49 -2.27 22.96 16.72
C SER A 49 -1.63 21.56 16.69
N LEU A 50 -2.46 20.49 16.69
CA LEU A 50 -1.97 19.12 16.57
C LEU A 50 -1.56 18.82 15.13
N ARG A 51 -2.33 19.24 14.13
CA ARG A 51 -1.95 19.09 12.72
C ARG A 51 -0.61 19.77 12.43
N ASP A 52 -0.40 20.97 12.95
CA ASP A 52 0.86 21.72 12.79
C ASP A 52 2.04 20.99 13.46
N LYS A 53 1.84 20.41 14.66
CA LYS A 53 2.86 19.56 15.30
C LYS A 53 3.16 18.32 14.48
N LEU A 54 2.15 17.61 13.98
CA LEU A 54 2.34 16.41 13.15
C LEU A 54 3.15 16.74 11.89
N LYS A 55 2.86 17.85 11.22
CA LYS A 55 3.57 18.27 9.99
C LYS A 55 5.06 18.57 10.19
N THR A 56 5.56 18.71 11.42
CA THR A 56 7.01 18.94 11.66
C THR A 56 7.85 17.68 11.41
N GLU A 57 7.29 16.48 11.64
CA GLU A 57 8.00 15.22 11.55
C GLU A 57 7.38 14.23 10.57
N TYR A 58 6.09 14.40 10.29
CA TYR A 58 5.31 13.46 9.49
C TYR A 58 4.73 14.11 8.25
N THR A 59 4.47 13.27 7.27
CA THR A 59 3.81 13.65 6.02
C THR A 59 2.70 12.67 5.66
N VAL A 60 1.87 13.08 4.71
CA VAL A 60 0.96 12.24 3.95
C VAL A 60 1.17 12.62 2.49
N TYR A 61 1.20 11.65 1.61
CA TYR A 61 1.44 11.87 0.18
C TYR A 61 0.27 11.30 -0.63
N GLU A 62 -0.05 11.94 -1.73
CA GLU A 62 -0.96 11.46 -2.75
C GLU A 62 -0.15 11.20 -4.02
N PRO A 63 -0.07 9.93 -4.51
CA PRO A 63 0.66 9.60 -5.72
C PRO A 63 -0.04 10.23 -6.92
N LYS A 64 0.73 10.65 -7.93
CA LYS A 64 0.19 11.25 -9.14
C LYS A 64 0.02 10.22 -10.23
N VAL A 65 -1.07 10.33 -10.98
CA VAL A 65 -1.28 9.52 -12.18
C VAL A 65 -0.45 10.08 -13.32
N LEU A 66 0.62 9.39 -13.72
CA LEU A 66 1.39 9.71 -14.93
C LEU A 66 0.70 9.20 -16.19
N SER A 67 0.08 8.00 -16.10
CA SER A 67 -0.64 7.41 -17.22
C SER A 67 -1.80 6.54 -16.71
N LYS A 68 -2.93 6.61 -17.41
CA LYS A 68 -4.11 5.76 -17.19
C LYS A 68 -4.57 5.20 -18.52
N GLN A 69 -4.56 3.90 -18.64
CA GLN A 69 -5.02 3.17 -19.83
C GLN A 69 -6.22 2.32 -19.47
N VAL A 70 -7.29 2.43 -20.24
CA VAL A 70 -8.52 1.65 -20.03
C VAL A 70 -8.74 0.73 -21.23
N SER A 71 -8.80 -0.56 -20.97
CA SER A 71 -9.09 -1.57 -21.98
C SER A 71 -10.52 -1.42 -22.51
N LYS A 72 -10.66 -1.37 -23.82
CA LYS A 72 -11.98 -1.33 -24.50
C LYS A 72 -12.68 -2.70 -24.51
N ILE A 73 -11.97 -3.77 -24.20
CA ILE A 73 -12.47 -5.14 -24.26
C ILE A 73 -13.19 -5.52 -22.96
N ASP A 74 -12.55 -5.25 -21.82
CA ASP A 74 -12.98 -5.75 -20.50
C ASP A 74 -13.02 -4.68 -19.40
N GLY A 75 -12.65 -3.41 -19.73
CA GLY A 75 -12.63 -2.32 -18.78
C GLY A 75 -11.50 -2.41 -17.75
N THR A 76 -10.50 -3.28 -17.96
CA THR A 76 -9.26 -3.31 -17.16
C THR A 76 -8.56 -1.96 -17.22
N ILE A 77 -8.09 -1.46 -16.09
CA ILE A 77 -7.41 -0.17 -15.99
C ILE A 77 -5.98 -0.41 -15.55
N LYS A 78 -5.02 0.11 -16.34
CA LYS A 78 -3.61 0.13 -15.98
C LYS A 78 -3.21 1.56 -15.63
N TYR A 79 -2.65 1.72 -14.43
CA TYR A 79 -2.09 2.97 -13.95
C TYR A 79 -0.57 2.93 -13.98
N LEU A 80 0.04 4.09 -14.20
CA LEU A 80 1.42 4.40 -13.87
C LEU A 80 1.38 5.52 -12.84
N TRP A 81 1.81 5.22 -11.61
CA TRP A 81 1.83 6.17 -10.50
C TRP A 81 3.23 6.74 -10.31
N GLU A 82 3.32 8.07 -10.16
CA GLU A 82 4.53 8.74 -9.70
C GLU A 82 4.60 8.69 -8.17
N LEU A 83 5.70 8.21 -7.65
CA LEU A 83 6.00 8.16 -6.22
C LEU A 83 6.64 9.48 -5.77
N TYR A 84 6.75 9.67 -4.44
CA TYR A 84 7.26 10.91 -3.83
C TYR A 84 8.69 11.30 -4.27
N ASP A 85 9.48 10.34 -4.73
CA ASP A 85 10.86 10.49 -5.16
C ASP A 85 11.04 10.59 -6.69
N GLY A 86 9.93 10.65 -7.44
CA GLY A 86 9.92 10.72 -8.89
C GLY A 86 10.06 9.36 -9.59
N ASN A 87 10.22 8.27 -8.85
CA ASN A 87 10.10 6.93 -9.42
C ASN A 87 8.65 6.62 -9.79
N ALA A 88 8.43 5.58 -10.59
CA ALA A 88 7.09 5.19 -10.99
C ALA A 88 6.87 3.68 -10.85
N VAL A 89 5.62 3.31 -10.53
CA VAL A 89 5.18 1.92 -10.44
C VAL A 89 3.87 1.71 -11.18
N GLU A 90 3.64 0.47 -11.61
CA GLU A 90 2.44 0.08 -12.34
C GLU A 90 1.44 -0.62 -11.43
N THR A 91 0.17 -0.28 -11.58
CA THR A 91 -0.95 -0.95 -10.90
C THR A 91 -2.03 -1.30 -11.91
N VAL A 92 -2.67 -2.45 -11.78
CA VAL A 92 -3.73 -2.89 -12.69
C VAL A 92 -5.00 -3.20 -11.91
N VAL A 93 -6.11 -2.58 -12.29
CA VAL A 93 -7.44 -2.87 -11.75
C VAL A 93 -8.22 -3.69 -12.75
N MET A 94 -8.62 -4.88 -12.33
CA MET A 94 -9.38 -5.86 -13.12
C MET A 94 -10.75 -6.08 -12.50
N SER A 95 -11.79 -6.18 -13.32
CA SER A 95 -13.15 -6.45 -12.85
C SER A 95 -13.54 -7.89 -13.18
N TYR A 96 -13.94 -8.64 -12.16
CA TYR A 96 -14.42 -10.01 -12.27
C TYR A 96 -15.83 -10.14 -11.71
N LYS A 97 -16.52 -11.25 -11.99
CA LYS A 97 -17.85 -11.54 -11.44
C LYS A 97 -17.88 -11.61 -9.91
N HIS A 98 -16.74 -11.97 -9.29
CA HIS A 98 -16.58 -12.11 -7.84
C HIS A 98 -15.96 -10.86 -7.16
N GLY A 99 -15.84 -9.75 -7.88
CA GLY A 99 -15.32 -8.49 -7.35
C GLY A 99 -14.17 -7.89 -8.16
N ASN A 100 -13.75 -6.68 -7.78
CA ASN A 100 -12.63 -6.03 -8.43
C ASN A 100 -11.32 -6.43 -7.75
N THR A 101 -10.33 -6.79 -8.54
CA THR A 101 -8.99 -7.16 -8.11
C THR A 101 -8.00 -6.07 -8.51
N VAL A 102 -7.12 -5.69 -7.59
CA VAL A 102 -5.99 -4.83 -7.91
C VAL A 102 -4.69 -5.63 -7.85
N CYS A 103 -3.86 -5.46 -8.90
CA CYS A 103 -2.50 -5.98 -8.96
C CYS A 103 -1.55 -4.85 -8.59
N VAL A 104 -0.79 -5.02 -7.50
CA VAL A 104 0.10 -4.00 -6.95
C VAL A 104 1.56 -4.39 -7.07
N SER A 105 2.43 -3.38 -7.14
CA SER A 105 3.88 -3.50 -7.12
C SER A 105 4.40 -3.53 -5.67
N THR A 106 5.60 -4.06 -5.47
CA THR A 106 6.26 -4.10 -4.15
C THR A 106 7.64 -3.46 -4.17
N GLN A 107 8.16 -3.17 -5.34
CA GLN A 107 9.47 -2.56 -5.53
C GLN A 107 9.45 -1.64 -6.75
N VAL A 108 10.41 -0.72 -6.83
CA VAL A 108 10.78 -0.02 -8.05
C VAL A 108 11.87 -0.85 -8.73
N GLY A 109 11.51 -1.54 -9.84
CA GLY A 109 12.35 -2.55 -10.47
C GLY A 109 12.43 -3.85 -9.65
N CYS A 110 13.29 -4.78 -10.08
CA CYS A 110 13.46 -6.09 -9.42
C CYS A 110 14.85 -6.65 -9.71
N ARG A 111 15.49 -7.29 -8.72
CA ARG A 111 16.82 -7.90 -8.89
C ARG A 111 16.81 -9.41 -9.13
N GLN A 112 15.64 -10.04 -9.17
CA GLN A 112 15.56 -11.51 -9.20
C GLN A 112 16.00 -12.14 -10.55
N GLY A 113 16.03 -11.36 -11.63
CA GLY A 113 16.59 -11.82 -12.92
C GLY A 113 15.77 -12.88 -13.64
N CYS A 114 14.45 -12.99 -13.38
CA CYS A 114 13.58 -13.95 -14.07
C CYS A 114 13.61 -13.72 -15.58
N ALA A 115 13.95 -14.74 -16.35
CA ALA A 115 14.23 -14.64 -17.78
C ALA A 115 13.06 -14.12 -18.64
N PHE A 116 11.84 -14.26 -18.17
CA PHE A 116 10.61 -13.82 -18.86
C PHE A 116 10.08 -12.46 -18.38
N CYS A 117 10.67 -11.86 -17.32
CA CYS A 117 10.09 -10.71 -16.64
C CYS A 117 10.79 -9.40 -17.02
N ALA A 118 10.04 -8.45 -17.58
CA ALA A 118 10.56 -7.14 -17.96
C ALA A 118 10.98 -6.29 -16.74
N SER A 119 10.42 -6.52 -15.55
CA SER A 119 10.71 -5.75 -14.34
C SER A 119 12.17 -5.87 -13.87
N THR A 120 12.92 -6.87 -14.40
CA THR A 120 14.32 -7.10 -14.01
C THR A 120 15.32 -6.34 -14.90
N ILE A 121 14.89 -5.79 -16.04
CA ILE A 121 15.78 -5.18 -17.06
C ILE A 121 16.57 -4.00 -16.46
N GLY A 122 15.90 -3.16 -15.67
CA GLY A 122 16.51 -2.00 -15.01
C GLY A 122 17.14 -2.31 -13.65
N GLY A 123 17.09 -3.57 -13.19
CA GLY A 123 17.49 -3.95 -11.83
C GLY A 123 16.57 -3.38 -10.76
N LEU A 124 16.98 -3.51 -9.50
CA LEU A 124 16.27 -2.97 -8.35
C LEU A 124 16.76 -1.55 -8.04
N VAL A 125 15.84 -0.59 -8.00
CA VAL A 125 16.12 0.76 -7.50
C VAL A 125 15.93 0.80 -5.98
N ARG A 126 14.73 0.43 -5.50
CA ARG A 126 14.41 0.34 -4.06
C ARG A 126 13.16 -0.50 -3.80
N CYS A 127 13.00 -0.89 -2.56
CA CYS A 127 11.74 -1.44 -2.06
C CYS A 127 10.70 -0.31 -1.89
N LEU A 128 9.41 -0.64 -2.06
CA LEU A 128 8.32 0.25 -1.70
C LEU A 128 8.11 0.23 -0.18
N GLU A 129 7.78 1.39 0.38
CA GLU A 129 7.34 1.50 1.76
C GLU A 129 5.89 1.01 1.91
N PRO A 130 5.44 0.64 3.12
CA PRO A 130 4.09 0.09 3.32
C PRO A 130 2.98 1.02 2.82
N HIS A 131 3.13 2.34 3.01
CA HIS A 131 2.15 3.31 2.53
C HIS A 131 2.09 3.35 1.00
N GLU A 132 3.20 3.18 0.29
CA GLU A 132 3.22 3.24 -1.18
C GLU A 132 2.43 2.06 -1.77
N ILE A 133 2.59 0.84 -1.23
CA ILE A 133 1.79 -0.33 -1.65
C ILE A 133 0.30 -0.13 -1.30
N LEU A 134 0.01 0.44 -0.13
CA LEU A 134 -1.37 0.75 0.29
C LEU A 134 -1.99 1.82 -0.60
N GLU A 135 -1.23 2.82 -1.00
CA GLU A 135 -1.64 3.92 -1.87
C GLU A 135 -2.00 3.43 -3.27
N GLU A 136 -1.29 2.43 -3.82
CA GLU A 136 -1.68 1.78 -5.08
C GLU A 136 -3.11 1.23 -5.00
N VAL A 137 -3.49 0.55 -3.91
CA VAL A 137 -4.84 0.01 -3.71
C VAL A 137 -5.85 1.14 -3.54
N MET A 138 -5.56 2.06 -2.63
CA MET A 138 -6.46 3.13 -2.20
C MET A 138 -6.78 4.09 -3.34
N PHE A 139 -5.76 4.63 -3.99
CA PHE A 139 -5.96 5.63 -5.05
C PHE A 139 -6.47 5.02 -6.34
N SER A 140 -6.17 3.74 -6.62
CA SER A 140 -6.83 3.01 -7.70
C SER A 140 -8.33 2.85 -7.45
N GLN A 141 -8.74 2.60 -6.20
CA GLN A 141 -10.16 2.55 -5.82
C GLN A 141 -10.82 3.91 -5.98
N ILE A 142 -10.19 4.98 -5.49
CA ILE A 142 -10.73 6.35 -5.56
C ILE A 142 -10.88 6.80 -7.01
N ASP A 143 -9.82 6.69 -7.82
CA ASP A 143 -9.81 7.18 -9.21
C ASP A 143 -10.70 6.35 -10.15
N SER A 144 -10.76 5.02 -9.94
CA SER A 144 -11.62 4.16 -10.77
C SER A 144 -13.09 4.18 -10.37
N GLY A 145 -13.41 4.61 -9.14
CA GLY A 145 -14.75 4.47 -8.54
C GLY A 145 -15.16 3.03 -8.28
N LYS A 146 -14.26 2.05 -8.41
CA LYS A 146 -14.52 0.62 -8.24
C LYS A 146 -14.05 0.18 -6.86
N GLN A 147 -14.96 -0.35 -6.03
CA GLN A 147 -14.57 -0.92 -4.75
C GLN A 147 -13.66 -2.14 -4.97
N ILE A 148 -12.44 -2.07 -4.44
CA ILE A 148 -11.47 -3.17 -4.49
C ILE A 148 -11.82 -4.19 -3.41
N SER A 149 -11.97 -5.44 -3.81
CA SER A 149 -12.26 -6.56 -2.91
C SER A 149 -11.14 -7.59 -2.83
N ASN A 150 -10.25 -7.63 -3.82
CA ASN A 150 -9.13 -8.58 -3.87
C ASN A 150 -7.84 -7.86 -4.25
N ILE A 151 -6.72 -8.35 -3.72
CA ILE A 151 -5.38 -7.81 -3.99
C ILE A 151 -4.47 -8.95 -4.44
N VAL A 152 -3.69 -8.73 -5.49
CA VAL A 152 -2.62 -9.64 -5.89
C VAL A 152 -1.29 -8.89 -5.92
N LEU A 153 -0.30 -9.38 -5.18
CA LEU A 153 1.06 -8.85 -5.19
C LEU A 153 1.83 -9.55 -6.33
N MET A 154 1.49 -9.15 -7.56
CA MET A 154 2.01 -9.74 -8.81
C MET A 154 2.47 -8.65 -9.80
N GLY A 155 2.66 -7.43 -9.32
CA GLY A 155 3.20 -6.31 -10.08
C GLY A 155 4.72 -6.31 -10.15
N ILE A 156 5.32 -5.13 -10.13
CA ILE A 156 6.78 -4.96 -10.17
C ILE A 156 7.38 -5.30 -8.81
N GLY A 157 8.41 -6.15 -8.80
CA GLY A 157 9.16 -6.51 -7.60
C GLY A 157 8.90 -7.92 -7.09
N GLU A 158 9.72 -8.34 -6.13
CA GLU A 158 9.60 -9.59 -5.39
C GLU A 158 9.12 -9.29 -3.96
N PRO A 159 7.90 -9.71 -3.58
CA PRO A 159 7.37 -9.39 -2.26
C PRO A 159 8.24 -9.89 -1.10
N LEU A 160 8.85 -11.06 -1.21
CA LEU A 160 9.70 -11.60 -0.14
C LEU A 160 11.05 -10.89 -0.03
N ASP A 161 11.49 -10.19 -1.07
CA ASP A 161 12.67 -9.31 -1.02
C ASP A 161 12.37 -7.99 -0.29
N ASN A 162 11.08 -7.62 -0.23
CA ASN A 162 10.55 -6.48 0.54
C ASN A 162 9.71 -6.94 1.75
N PHE A 163 10.12 -8.00 2.42
CA PHE A 163 9.33 -8.76 3.38
C PHE A 163 8.66 -7.91 4.46
N ASP A 164 9.45 -7.12 5.20
CA ASP A 164 8.95 -6.40 6.37
C ASP A 164 7.91 -5.32 5.99
N ASN A 165 8.13 -4.61 4.87
CA ASN A 165 7.18 -3.63 4.36
C ASN A 165 5.91 -4.28 3.81
N VAL A 166 6.04 -5.44 3.15
CA VAL A 166 4.87 -6.19 2.65
C VAL A 166 4.03 -6.70 3.82
N VAL A 167 4.65 -7.25 4.87
CA VAL A 167 3.92 -7.69 6.08
C VAL A 167 3.18 -6.50 6.70
N LYS A 168 3.85 -5.37 6.85
CA LYS A 168 3.24 -4.15 7.39
C LYS A 168 2.07 -3.64 6.52
N PHE A 169 2.22 -3.71 5.19
CA PHE A 169 1.13 -3.39 4.27
C PHE A 169 -0.08 -4.32 4.47
N LEU A 170 0.15 -5.64 4.64
CA LEU A 170 -0.91 -6.61 4.89
C LEU A 170 -1.69 -6.28 6.16
N GLU A 171 -1.00 -5.90 7.25
CA GLU A 171 -1.63 -5.46 8.49
C GLU A 171 -2.47 -4.19 8.29
N LEU A 172 -1.94 -3.19 7.59
CA LEU A 172 -2.61 -1.91 7.32
C LEU A 172 -3.87 -2.09 6.47
N VAL A 173 -3.78 -2.83 5.36
CA VAL A 173 -4.90 -3.00 4.43
C VAL A 173 -6.03 -3.86 5.02
N ASN A 174 -5.69 -4.80 5.92
CA ASN A 174 -6.65 -5.65 6.62
C ASN A 174 -7.30 -4.97 7.83
N HIS A 175 -6.73 -3.88 8.34
CA HIS A 175 -7.21 -3.26 9.57
C HIS A 175 -8.68 -2.82 9.47
N PRO A 176 -9.55 -3.14 10.45
CA PRO A 176 -10.99 -2.88 10.39
C PRO A 176 -11.37 -1.38 10.34
N ASP A 177 -10.55 -0.50 10.88
CA ASP A 177 -10.73 0.96 10.77
C ASP A 177 -10.05 1.56 9.52
N GLY A 178 -9.37 0.73 8.68
CA GLY A 178 -8.74 1.07 7.42
C GLY A 178 -9.57 0.62 6.20
N MET A 179 -8.91 0.02 5.19
CA MET A 179 -9.61 -0.50 4.00
C MET A 179 -10.39 -1.79 4.29
N ASN A 180 -10.05 -2.50 5.34
CA ASN A 180 -10.73 -3.72 5.80
C ASN A 180 -10.85 -4.82 4.73
N ILE A 181 -9.80 -4.99 3.91
CA ILE A 181 -9.73 -6.08 2.94
C ILE A 181 -9.20 -7.32 3.66
N GLY A 182 -10.03 -8.36 3.75
CA GLY A 182 -9.69 -9.59 4.47
C GLY A 182 -8.48 -10.31 3.85
N MET A 183 -7.61 -10.88 4.70
CA MET A 183 -6.38 -11.57 4.28
C MET A 183 -6.64 -12.69 3.24
N ARG A 184 -7.79 -13.36 3.29
CA ARG A 184 -8.18 -14.41 2.33
C ARG A 184 -8.46 -13.88 0.91
N HIS A 185 -8.58 -12.58 0.77
CA HIS A 185 -8.74 -11.87 -0.50
C HIS A 185 -7.41 -11.34 -1.05
N ILE A 186 -6.30 -11.74 -0.43
CA ILE A 186 -4.97 -11.29 -0.83
C ILE A 186 -4.17 -12.50 -1.31
N SER A 187 -3.58 -12.41 -2.50
CA SER A 187 -2.67 -13.42 -3.04
C SER A 187 -1.27 -12.82 -3.17
N LEU A 188 -0.29 -13.51 -2.61
CA LEU A 188 1.11 -13.17 -2.70
C LEU A 188 1.81 -14.16 -3.64
N SER A 189 2.40 -13.65 -4.72
CA SER A 189 3.23 -14.42 -5.64
C SER A 189 4.70 -14.16 -5.36
N THR A 190 5.53 -15.19 -5.42
CA THR A 190 6.97 -15.06 -5.18
C THR A 190 7.76 -15.95 -6.11
N CYS A 191 8.97 -15.55 -6.48
CA CYS A 191 9.94 -16.38 -7.19
C CYS A 191 10.62 -17.42 -6.28
N GLY A 192 10.34 -17.41 -4.96
CA GLY A 192 10.79 -18.44 -4.04
C GLY A 192 12.08 -18.10 -3.29
N ILE A 193 12.14 -16.95 -2.61
CA ILE A 193 13.25 -16.66 -1.68
C ILE A 193 13.10 -17.55 -0.44
N THR A 194 13.74 -18.71 -0.45
CA THR A 194 13.54 -19.80 0.51
C THR A 194 13.84 -19.40 1.96
N GLU A 195 14.83 -18.52 2.18
CA GLU A 195 15.22 -18.03 3.51
C GLU A 195 14.11 -17.22 4.20
N LYS A 196 13.10 -16.79 3.44
CA LYS A 196 11.95 -16.03 3.96
C LYS A 196 10.72 -16.90 4.25
N PHE A 197 10.69 -18.15 3.78
CA PHE A 197 9.51 -19.02 3.96
C PHE A 197 9.25 -19.37 5.40
N ASP A 198 10.28 -19.66 6.20
CA ASP A 198 10.09 -19.95 7.62
C ASP A 198 9.47 -18.77 8.36
N LYS A 199 9.99 -17.55 8.09
CA LYS A 199 9.41 -16.32 8.65
C LYS A 199 7.97 -16.09 8.21
N LEU A 200 7.67 -16.38 6.93
CA LEU A 200 6.32 -16.24 6.40
C LEU A 200 5.35 -17.24 7.05
N ALA A 201 5.80 -18.49 7.28
CA ALA A 201 5.02 -19.52 7.95
C ALA A 201 4.74 -19.18 9.42
N GLU A 202 5.70 -18.59 10.13
CA GLU A 202 5.54 -18.14 11.52
C GLU A 202 4.43 -17.10 11.70
N LEU A 203 4.19 -16.27 10.68
CA LEU A 203 3.15 -15.23 10.73
C LEU A 203 1.72 -15.79 10.68
N ASN A 204 1.54 -17.06 10.26
CA ASN A 204 0.23 -17.72 10.13
C ASN A 204 -0.83 -16.87 9.41
N LEU A 205 -0.41 -16.09 8.41
CA LEU A 205 -1.31 -15.22 7.65
C LEU A 205 -2.20 -16.05 6.73
N PRO A 206 -3.52 -15.86 6.74
CA PRO A 206 -4.44 -16.61 5.89
C PRO A 206 -4.52 -16.01 4.46
N VAL A 207 -3.38 -15.65 3.89
CA VAL A 207 -3.25 -15.22 2.48
C VAL A 207 -3.00 -16.41 1.57
N SER A 208 -3.33 -16.28 0.28
CA SER A 208 -2.97 -17.29 -0.71
C SER A 208 -1.55 -17.05 -1.22
N TYR A 209 -0.73 -18.09 -1.24
CA TYR A 209 0.64 -18.05 -1.75
C TYR A 209 0.74 -18.79 -3.07
N THR A 210 1.42 -18.18 -4.06
CA THR A 210 1.74 -18.81 -5.35
C THR A 210 3.20 -18.55 -5.70
N HIS A 211 3.78 -19.47 -6.47
CA HIS A 211 5.15 -19.34 -6.99
C HIS A 211 5.25 -19.92 -8.42
#